data_ded9c79744cb4e1587fa3857293df3d0
#
_entry.id   ded9c79744cb4e1587fa3857293df3d0
#
_cell.length_a   1.000
_cell.length_b   1.000
_cell.length_c   1.000
_cell.angle_alpha   90.00
_cell.angle_beta   90.00
_cell.angle_gamma   90.00
#
_symmetry.space_group_name_H-M   'P 1'
#
loop_
_entity.id
_entity.type
_entity.pdbx_description
1 polymer ?
#
loop_
_entity_poly.entity_id
_entity_poly.type
_entity_poly.pdbx_seq_one_letter_code
_entity_poly.pdbx_strand_id
1 'polypeptide(L)' 'MNFTVYSKDGCPYCEKIKEVLELGNFQFVEYKLNEHFNRFEFYEEFGGNATFSQVTINGQKMGGCTETVKYLREHNMV' A
#
# COMPACT_ATOMS: atom_id res chain seq x y z
N MET A 1 -9.57 -9.54 6.37
CA MET A 1 -9.28 -8.21 5.83
C MET A 1 -8.25 -8.34 4.71
N ASN A 2 -8.55 -7.77 3.56
CA ASN A 2 -7.72 -7.92 2.36
C ASN A 2 -6.90 -6.66 2.11
N PHE A 3 -5.60 -6.76 2.36
CA PHE A 3 -4.68 -5.66 2.08
C PHE A 3 -4.07 -5.83 0.69
N THR A 4 -4.00 -4.76 -0.06
CA THR A 4 -3.28 -4.72 -1.33
C THR A 4 -2.28 -3.56 -1.29
N VAL A 5 -1.03 -3.85 -1.60
CA VAL A 5 0.04 -2.84 -1.62
C VAL A 5 0.50 -2.64 -3.05
N TYR A 6 0.46 -1.39 -3.52
CA TYR A 6 0.98 -1.01 -4.82
C TYR A 6 2.36 -0.40 -4.61
N SER A 7 3.38 -1.07 -5.09
CA SER A 7 4.77 -0.74 -4.78
C SER A 7 5.62 -0.55 -6.03
N LYS A 8 6.85 -0.11 -5.82
CA LYS A 8 7.87 -0.05 -6.88
C LYS A 8 9.23 -0.39 -6.25
N ASP A 9 10.19 -0.72 -7.09
CA ASP A 9 11.56 -0.97 -6.63
C ASP A 9 12.18 0.33 -6.10
N GLY A 10 13.05 0.20 -5.09
CA GLY A 10 13.75 1.34 -4.53
C GLY A 10 12.87 2.29 -3.73
N CYS A 11 11.77 1.80 -3.18
CA CYS A 11 10.81 2.61 -2.44
C CYS A 11 10.85 2.25 -0.96
N PRO A 12 11.48 3.11 -0.11
CA PRO A 12 11.56 2.82 1.33
C PRO A 12 10.21 2.68 2.01
N TYR A 13 9.24 3.52 1.64
CA TYR A 13 7.89 3.45 2.22
C TYR A 13 7.17 2.17 1.82
N CYS A 14 7.43 1.67 0.61
CA CYS A 14 6.85 0.40 0.16
C CYS A 14 7.38 -0.75 1.02
N GLU A 15 8.68 -0.76 1.27
CA GLU A 15 9.29 -1.77 2.12
C GLU A 15 8.79 -1.67 3.55
N LYS A 16 8.66 -0.46 4.07
CA LYS A 16 8.20 -0.23 5.43
C LYS A 16 6.77 -0.74 5.65
N ILE A 17 5.84 -0.46 4.74
CA ILE A 17 4.46 -0.91 4.94
C ILE A 17 4.37 -2.42 4.83
N LYS A 18 5.12 -3.04 3.94
CA LYS A 18 5.14 -4.50 3.86
C LYS A 18 5.66 -5.11 5.16
N GLU A 19 6.71 -4.53 5.72
CA GLU A 19 7.26 -4.99 7.01
C GLU A 19 6.24 -4.86 8.13
N VAL A 20 5.54 -3.74 8.22
CA VAL A 20 4.50 -3.53 9.23
C VAL A 20 3.41 -4.59 9.10
N LEU A 21 2.95 -4.88 7.89
CA LEU A 21 1.92 -5.87 7.66
C LEU A 21 2.40 -7.28 8.02
N GLU A 22 3.64 -7.60 7.69
CA GLU A 22 4.23 -8.90 8.02
C GLU A 22 4.37 -9.09 9.52
N LEU A 23 4.85 -8.06 10.24
CA LEU A 23 5.01 -8.11 11.68
C LEU A 23 3.68 -8.26 12.40
N GLY A 24 2.62 -7.70 11.84
CA GLY A 24 1.27 -7.82 12.38
C GLY A 24 0.55 -9.10 11.98
N ASN A 25 1.22 -9.97 11.23
CA ASN A 25 0.64 -11.20 10.67
C ASN A 25 -0.55 -10.95 9.76
N PHE A 26 -0.57 -9.80 9.09
CA PHE A 26 -1.59 -9.51 8.10
C PHE A 26 -1.19 -10.09 6.76
N GLN A 27 -2.12 -10.75 6.09
CA GLN A 27 -1.89 -11.20 4.73
C GLN A 27 -2.14 -10.04 3.77
N PHE A 28 -1.31 -9.94 2.74
CA PHE A 28 -1.47 -8.89 1.74
C PHE A 28 -1.02 -9.38 0.37
N VAL A 29 -1.54 -8.71 -0.66
CA VAL A 29 -1.11 -8.91 -2.04
C VAL A 29 -0.29 -7.71 -2.44
N GLU A 30 0.85 -7.93 -3.08
CA GLU A 30 1.68 -6.85 -3.60
C GLU A 30 1.61 -6.83 -5.11
N TYR A 31 1.29 -5.65 -5.67
CA TYR A 31 1.42 -5.40 -7.11
C TYR A 31 2.56 -4.43 -7.30
N LYS A 32 3.45 -4.73 -8.23
CA LYS A 32 4.67 -3.93 -8.48
C LYS A 32 4.58 -3.20 -9.80
N LEU A 33 5.04 -1.97 -9.81
CA LEU A 33 5.15 -1.14 -10.99
C LEU A 33 5.99 -1.85 -12.05
N ASN A 34 5.50 -1.85 -13.27
CA ASN A 34 6.11 -2.47 -14.45
C ASN A 34 6.10 -3.99 -14.46
N GLU A 35 5.57 -4.62 -13.41
CA GLU A 35 5.30 -6.06 -13.41
C GLU A 35 3.80 -6.32 -13.53
N HIS A 36 2.99 -5.63 -12.74
CA HIS A 36 1.56 -5.87 -12.65
C HIS A 36 0.73 -4.67 -13.12
N PHE A 37 1.32 -3.50 -13.17
CA PHE A 37 0.67 -2.29 -13.64
C PHE A 37 1.74 -1.31 -14.13
N ASN A 38 1.32 -0.29 -14.91
CA ASN A 38 2.23 0.76 -15.37
C ASN A 38 1.85 2.09 -14.70
N ARG A 39 2.67 3.13 -14.94
CA ARG A 39 2.44 4.44 -14.33
C ARG A 39 1.12 5.06 -14.73
N PHE A 40 0.71 4.88 -15.97
CA PHE A 40 -0.56 5.41 -16.45
C PHE A 40 -1.72 4.81 -15.64
N GLU A 41 -1.74 3.49 -15.50
CA GLU A 41 -2.76 2.79 -14.73
C GLU A 41 -2.77 3.23 -13.27
N PHE A 42 -1.58 3.40 -12.69
CA PHE A 42 -1.43 3.83 -11.31
C PHE A 42 -2.03 5.22 -11.08
N TYR A 43 -1.67 6.19 -11.93
CA TYR A 43 -2.17 7.55 -11.76
C TYR A 43 -3.64 7.68 -12.14
N GLU A 44 -4.14 6.82 -13.02
CA GLU A 44 -5.58 6.74 -13.28
C GLU A 44 -6.35 6.32 -12.03
N GLU A 45 -5.83 5.34 -11.32
CA GLU A 45 -6.51 4.79 -10.14
C GLU A 45 -6.36 5.68 -8.91
N PHE A 46 -5.17 6.21 -8.66
CA PHE A 46 -4.86 6.90 -7.41
C PHE A 46 -4.72 8.41 -7.54
N GLY A 47 -4.76 8.94 -8.74
CA GLY A 47 -4.62 10.38 -8.99
C GLY A 47 -3.22 10.77 -9.43
N GLY A 48 -3.14 11.87 -10.18
CA GLY A 48 -1.89 12.31 -10.81
C GLY A 48 -0.79 12.73 -9.85
N ASN A 49 -1.13 13.02 -8.60
CA ASN A 49 -0.17 13.41 -7.56
C ASN A 49 0.10 12.28 -6.56
N ALA A 50 -0.40 11.09 -6.84
CA ALA A 50 -0.22 9.96 -5.92
C ALA A 50 1.24 9.57 -5.83
N THR A 51 1.65 9.21 -4.61
CA THR A 51 3.00 8.73 -4.34
C THR A 51 2.97 7.23 -4.06
N PHE A 52 4.11 6.59 -4.15
CA PHE A 52 4.28 5.21 -3.71
C PHE A 52 4.69 5.23 -2.22
N SER A 53 4.22 4.36 -1.43
CA SER A 53 3.30 3.27 -1.74
C SER A 53 1.84 3.72 -1.70
N GLN A 54 0.96 2.90 -2.27
CA GLN A 54 -0.48 3.05 -2.08
C GLN A 54 -1.05 1.73 -1.56
N VAL A 55 -2.00 1.83 -0.65
CA VAL A 55 -2.56 0.66 0.02
C VAL A 55 -4.08 0.70 -0.07
N THR A 56 -4.69 -0.44 -0.34
CA THR A 56 -6.14 -0.58 -0.22
C THR A 56 -6.45 -1.63 0.83
N ILE A 57 -7.56 -1.45 1.55
CA ILE A 57 -8.06 -2.42 2.52
C ILE A 57 -9.48 -2.76 2.08
N ASN A 58 -9.70 -4.02 1.74
CA ASN A 58 -10.99 -4.49 1.20
C ASN A 58 -11.43 -3.66 -0.01
N GLY A 59 -10.47 -3.25 -0.85
CA GLY A 59 -10.74 -2.43 -2.03
C GLY A 59 -10.85 -0.94 -1.76
N GLN A 60 -10.83 -0.50 -0.52
CA GLN A 60 -10.94 0.90 -0.15
C GLN A 60 -9.56 1.53 -0.03
N LYS A 61 -9.37 2.65 -0.71
CA LYS A 61 -8.06 3.35 -0.72
C LYS A 61 -7.76 3.95 0.65
N MET A 62 -6.60 3.58 1.20
CA MET A 62 -6.14 4.09 2.49
C MET A 62 -5.13 5.22 2.36
N GLY A 63 -4.50 5.37 1.21
CA GLY A 63 -3.36 6.25 1.03
C GLY A 63 -2.06 5.47 1.09
N GLY A 64 -1.01 6.11 1.56
CA GLY A 64 0.32 5.49 1.61
C GLY A 64 0.63 4.80 2.93
N CYS A 65 1.92 4.60 3.17
CA CYS A 65 2.41 3.94 4.38
C CYS A 65 1.94 4.65 5.65
N THR A 66 2.13 5.97 5.73
CA THR A 66 1.81 6.74 6.92
C THR A 66 0.33 6.65 7.26
N GLU A 67 -0.54 6.85 6.26
CA GLU A 67 -1.98 6.79 6.44
C GLU A 67 -2.45 5.40 6.84
N THR A 68 -1.84 4.36 6.27
CA THR A 68 -2.19 2.98 6.59
C THR A 68 -1.79 2.64 8.02
N VAL A 69 -0.59 3.02 8.44
CA VAL A 69 -0.13 2.78 9.82
C VAL A 69 -1.04 3.49 10.81
N LYS A 70 -1.42 4.74 10.50
CA LYS A 70 -2.35 5.49 11.35
C LYS A 70 -3.68 4.77 11.50
N TYR A 71 -4.23 4.28 10.39
CA TYR A 71 -5.47 3.51 10.41
C TYR A 71 -5.35 2.28 11.31
N LEU A 72 -4.27 1.52 11.16
CA LEU A 72 -4.07 0.31 11.95
C LEU A 72 -3.95 0.62 13.45
N ARG A 73 -3.26 1.71 13.79
CA ARG A 73 -3.14 2.14 15.19
C ARG A 73 -4.46 2.59 15.77
N GLU A 74 -5.23 3.37 15.02
CA GLU A 74 -6.53 3.87 15.48
C GLU A 74 -7.52 2.74 15.74
N HIS A 75 -7.35 1.62 15.06
CA HIS A 75 -8.21 0.45 15.22
C HIS A 75 -7.57 -0.62 16.10
N ASN A 76 -6.49 -0.28 16.80
CA ASN A 76 -5.78 -1.19 17.71
C ASN A 76 -5.34 -2.48 17.03
N MET A 77 -4.90 -2.39 15.78
CA MET A 77 -4.47 -3.55 14.99
C MET A 77 -2.95 -3.73 15.00
N VAL A 78 -2.24 -2.72 15.40
CA VAL A 78 -0.79 -2.76 15.60
C VAL A 78 -0.40 -1.96 16.82
#